data_7546c50b6abcc4736c75997fc0713802
#
_entry.id   7546c50b6abcc4736c75997fc0713802
#
_cell.length_a   1.000
_cell.length_b   1.000
_cell.length_c   1.000
_cell.angle_alpha   90.00
_cell.angle_beta   90.00
_cell.angle_gamma   90.00
#
_symmetry.space_group_name_H-M   'P 1'
#
loop_
_entity.id
_entity.type
_entity.pdbx_description
1 polymer ?
#
loop_
_entity_poly.entity_id
_entity_poly.type
_entity_poly.pdbx_seq_one_letter_code
_entity_poly.pdbx_strand_id
1 'polypeptide(L)'
;TFTVPKRGEKLELLEFSQKSARIYRAEQLKNLEIKNPERYTERLMTALQKELRLDRQPRHIECFDNSNLQGAHPVASCVVFRDGKPARKDYRHFNIKTVEGPDDYASMREVVFRRYSRLQEEGAELPDLIIADGGKGQMGVIHEVLEYLGLDIPVAGLAKNDRHRTSELLCGFPPVLVGIRPTSPLFHFLAHIQEEVHRFAVSFHRQKRSKAFIHSELERIEGVGDKTVRTLLQHFRTVAKVKAAPFEELTALVGPAKAKKIKAFFEK
;
A
#
# COMPACT_ATOMS: atom_id res chain seq x y z
N THR A 1 -6.70 -46.35 24.35
CA THR A 1 -5.64 -45.36 24.64
C THR A 1 -5.13 -44.83 23.32
N PHE A 2 -5.21 -43.51 23.12
CA PHE A 2 -4.64 -42.87 21.93
C PHE A 2 -3.14 -42.59 22.19
N THR A 3 -2.30 -43.06 21.27
CA THR A 3 -0.84 -42.80 21.34
C THR A 3 -0.44 -41.96 20.18
N VAL A 4 0.19 -40.83 20.47
CA VAL A 4 0.79 -39.94 19.43
C VAL A 4 2.19 -40.42 19.13
N PRO A 5 2.50 -40.84 17.89
CA PRO A 5 3.86 -41.28 17.53
C PRO A 5 4.84 -40.17 17.62
N LYS A 6 6.04 -40.44 18.18
CA LYS A 6 7.10 -39.45 18.37
C LYS A 6 8.34 -39.69 17.47
N ARG A 7 8.41 -40.80 16.74
CA ARG A 7 9.53 -41.18 15.85
C ARG A 7 9.17 -42.28 14.87
N GLY A 8 9.94 -42.43 13.80
CA GLY A 8 9.83 -43.49 12.78
C GLY A 8 8.66 -43.30 11.81
N GLU A 9 8.38 -44.29 10.98
CA GLU A 9 7.37 -44.28 9.91
C GLU A 9 5.98 -43.81 10.36
N LYS A 10 5.58 -44.13 11.58
CA LYS A 10 4.28 -43.69 12.11
C LYS A 10 4.22 -42.18 12.34
N LEU A 11 5.35 -41.54 12.69
CA LEU A 11 5.43 -40.07 12.79
C LEU A 11 5.36 -39.44 11.40
N GLU A 12 6.10 -39.99 10.42
CA GLU A 12 6.05 -39.51 9.04
C GLU A 12 4.66 -39.58 8.44
N LEU A 13 3.94 -40.70 8.71
CA LEU A 13 2.56 -40.85 8.30
C LEU A 13 1.61 -39.83 8.95
N LEU A 14 1.84 -39.52 10.23
CA LEU A 14 1.08 -38.50 10.95
C LEU A 14 1.35 -37.09 10.36
N GLU A 15 2.60 -36.77 10.09
CA GLU A 15 2.98 -35.49 9.49
C GLU A 15 2.41 -35.34 8.07
N PHE A 16 2.46 -36.41 7.27
CA PHE A 16 1.83 -36.43 5.95
C PHE A 16 0.30 -36.23 6.03
N SER A 17 -0.36 -36.92 6.94
CA SER A 17 -1.79 -36.77 7.19
C SER A 17 -2.16 -35.34 7.62
N GLN A 18 -1.37 -34.73 8.51
CA GLN A 18 -1.55 -33.36 8.94
C GLN A 18 -1.34 -32.37 7.79
N LYS A 19 -0.34 -32.58 6.94
CA LYS A 19 -0.10 -31.78 5.75
C LYS A 19 -1.27 -31.86 4.78
N SER A 20 -1.76 -33.06 4.51
CA SER A 20 -2.92 -33.30 3.63
C SER A 20 -4.19 -32.65 4.17
N ALA A 21 -4.43 -32.74 5.48
CA ALA A 21 -5.56 -32.09 6.13
C ALA A 21 -5.48 -30.54 6.05
N ARG A 22 -4.28 -29.97 6.15
CA ARG A 22 -4.06 -28.53 5.97
C ARG A 22 -4.36 -28.08 4.55
N ILE A 23 -3.89 -28.83 3.55
CA ILE A 23 -4.15 -28.55 2.12
C ILE A 23 -5.65 -28.63 1.85
N TYR A 24 -6.31 -29.72 2.27
CA TYR A 24 -7.76 -29.89 2.11
C TYR A 24 -8.55 -28.75 2.76
N ARG A 25 -8.16 -28.33 3.96
CA ARG A 25 -8.80 -27.21 4.64
C ARG A 25 -8.62 -25.90 3.88
N ALA A 26 -7.43 -25.63 3.33
CA ALA A 26 -7.16 -24.44 2.53
C ALA A 26 -7.99 -24.42 1.24
N GLU A 27 -8.15 -25.58 0.57
CA GLU A 27 -9.01 -25.73 -0.60
C GLU A 27 -10.49 -25.53 -0.26
N GLN A 28 -10.97 -26.07 0.86
CA GLN A 28 -12.35 -25.86 1.31
C GLN A 28 -12.64 -24.40 1.62
N LEU A 29 -11.71 -23.68 2.27
CA LEU A 29 -11.84 -22.24 2.53
C LEU A 29 -11.90 -21.45 1.23
N LYS A 30 -11.02 -21.75 0.27
CA LYS A 30 -11.02 -21.13 -1.07
C LYS A 30 -12.31 -21.44 -1.84
N ASN A 31 -12.81 -22.64 -1.76
CA ASN A 31 -14.08 -23.04 -2.37
C ASN A 31 -15.28 -22.33 -1.75
N LEU A 32 -15.27 -22.08 -0.44
CA LEU A 32 -16.32 -21.30 0.24
C LEU A 32 -16.31 -19.84 -0.19
N GLU A 33 -15.13 -19.26 -0.36
CA GLU A 33 -14.96 -17.90 -0.89
C GLU A 33 -15.51 -17.78 -2.31
N ILE A 34 -15.22 -18.76 -3.17
CA ILE A 34 -15.69 -18.80 -4.57
C ILE A 34 -17.19 -19.06 -4.65
N LYS A 35 -17.72 -20.02 -3.85
CA LYS A 35 -19.13 -20.44 -3.93
C LYS A 35 -20.10 -19.46 -3.28
N ASN A 36 -19.66 -18.71 -2.27
CA ASN A 36 -20.53 -17.77 -1.56
C ASN A 36 -19.70 -16.59 -1.01
N PRO A 37 -19.28 -15.67 -1.88
CA PRO A 37 -18.39 -14.57 -1.53
C PRO A 37 -19.00 -13.60 -0.50
N GLU A 38 -20.32 -13.39 -0.54
CA GLU A 38 -21.01 -12.52 0.43
C GLU A 38 -20.97 -13.09 1.84
N ARG A 39 -21.26 -14.39 1.97
CA ARG A 39 -21.21 -15.06 3.26
C ARG A 39 -19.79 -15.17 3.82
N TYR A 40 -18.80 -15.30 2.96
CA TYR A 40 -17.39 -15.26 3.36
C TYR A 40 -17.01 -13.88 3.89
N THR A 41 -17.34 -12.82 3.16
CA THR A 41 -17.12 -11.42 3.56
C THR A 41 -17.81 -11.13 4.89
N GLU A 42 -19.08 -11.50 5.06
CA GLU A 42 -19.83 -11.28 6.29
C GLU A 42 -19.15 -11.94 7.51
N ARG A 43 -18.70 -13.19 7.37
CA ARG A 43 -17.94 -13.88 8.43
C ARG A 43 -16.62 -13.21 8.75
N LEU A 44 -15.93 -12.70 7.72
CA LEU A 44 -14.65 -12.02 7.87
C LEU A 44 -14.82 -10.70 8.61
N MET A 45 -15.80 -9.88 8.23
CA MET A 45 -16.11 -8.59 8.89
C MET A 45 -16.61 -8.80 10.32
N THR A 46 -17.44 -9.81 10.56
CA THR A 46 -17.87 -10.19 11.91
C THR A 46 -16.68 -10.65 12.78
N ALA A 47 -15.76 -11.41 12.22
CA ALA A 47 -14.57 -11.84 12.96
C ALA A 47 -13.67 -10.65 13.30
N LEU A 48 -13.47 -9.71 12.36
CA LEU A 48 -12.66 -8.50 12.57
C LEU A 48 -13.31 -7.59 13.62
N GLN A 49 -14.63 -7.39 13.55
CA GLN A 49 -15.40 -6.65 14.55
C GLN A 49 -15.19 -7.21 15.95
N LYS A 50 -15.32 -8.53 16.10
CA LYS A 50 -15.18 -9.21 17.39
C LYS A 50 -13.77 -9.13 17.97
N GLU A 51 -12.75 -9.41 17.14
CA GLU A 51 -11.36 -9.41 17.58
C GLU A 51 -10.88 -7.98 17.97
N LEU A 52 -11.32 -6.95 17.25
CA LEU A 52 -10.99 -5.56 17.53
C LEU A 52 -12.00 -4.89 18.49
N ARG A 53 -13.05 -5.60 18.92
CA ARG A 53 -14.13 -5.09 19.79
C ARG A 53 -14.77 -3.80 19.25
N LEU A 54 -15.06 -3.77 17.95
CA LEU A 54 -15.68 -2.63 17.29
C LEU A 54 -17.20 -2.64 17.49
N ASP A 55 -17.83 -1.47 17.56
CA ASP A 55 -19.26 -1.32 17.70
C ASP A 55 -20.02 -1.81 16.45
N ARG A 56 -19.40 -1.66 15.27
CA ARG A 56 -19.93 -2.08 13.97
C ARG A 56 -18.91 -2.85 13.14
N GLN A 57 -19.40 -3.57 12.14
CA GLN A 57 -18.54 -4.26 11.18
C GLN A 57 -17.71 -3.24 10.38
N PRO A 58 -16.38 -3.41 10.27
CA PRO A 58 -15.54 -2.49 9.53
C PRO A 58 -15.60 -2.81 8.01
N ARG A 59 -16.65 -2.37 7.34
CA ARG A 59 -16.85 -2.59 5.90
C ARG A 59 -16.02 -1.67 5.03
N HIS A 60 -15.70 -0.48 5.52
CA HIS A 60 -14.78 0.48 4.90
C HIS A 60 -13.50 0.57 5.73
N ILE A 61 -12.42 0.01 5.21
CA ILE A 61 -11.10 -0.03 5.87
C ILE A 61 -10.11 0.77 5.03
N GLU A 62 -9.34 1.63 5.68
CA GLU A 62 -8.21 2.33 5.10
C GLU A 62 -6.90 1.89 5.73
N CYS A 63 -5.89 1.58 4.93
CA CYS A 63 -4.56 1.22 5.44
C CYS A 63 -3.50 2.17 4.91
N PHE A 64 -2.67 2.68 5.81
CA PHE A 64 -1.59 3.61 5.52
C PHE A 64 -0.21 2.96 5.66
N ASP A 65 0.65 3.23 4.69
CA ASP A 65 2.07 2.89 4.71
C ASP A 65 2.89 4.14 4.37
N ASN A 66 3.90 4.41 5.19
CA ASN A 66 4.94 5.39 4.90
C ASN A 66 6.18 4.66 4.41
N SER A 67 6.57 4.88 3.18
CA SER A 67 7.81 4.31 2.67
C SER A 67 8.81 5.39 2.34
N ASN A 68 9.89 5.46 3.13
CA ASN A 68 11.08 6.25 2.87
C ASN A 68 12.10 5.38 2.13
N LEU A 69 12.21 5.53 0.82
CA LEU A 69 13.31 4.94 0.06
C LEU A 69 14.46 5.96 -0.04
N GLN A 70 15.46 5.79 0.83
CA GLN A 70 16.79 6.43 0.74
C GLN A 70 16.80 7.94 0.49
N GLY A 71 16.08 8.72 1.29
CA GLY A 71 16.32 10.17 1.42
C GLY A 71 15.80 11.07 0.28
N ALA A 72 15.23 10.55 -0.78
CA ALA A 72 14.68 11.36 -1.88
C ALA A 72 13.15 11.24 -1.92
N HIS A 73 12.48 12.35 -1.55
CA HIS A 73 11.03 12.53 -1.65
C HIS A 73 10.19 11.50 -0.88
N PRO A 74 10.01 11.64 0.44
CA PRO A 74 9.15 10.78 1.22
C PRO A 74 7.73 10.76 0.65
N VAL A 75 7.15 9.57 0.60
CA VAL A 75 5.80 9.35 0.10
C VAL A 75 5.04 8.44 1.05
N ALA A 76 3.76 8.68 1.15
CA ALA A 76 2.85 7.78 1.85
C ALA A 76 1.78 7.27 0.89
N SER A 77 1.25 6.12 1.22
CA SER A 77 0.20 5.45 0.46
C SER A 77 -0.97 5.13 1.36
N CYS A 78 -2.17 5.27 0.83
CA CYS A 78 -3.40 4.82 1.45
C CYS A 78 -4.10 3.86 0.49
N VAL A 79 -4.35 2.64 0.93
CA VAL A 79 -5.22 1.69 0.24
C VAL A 79 -6.55 1.60 0.94
N VAL A 80 -7.59 1.32 0.18
CA VAL A 80 -8.97 1.24 0.66
C VAL A 80 -9.54 -0.12 0.35
N PHE A 81 -10.16 -0.73 1.36
CA PHE A 81 -10.92 -1.97 1.23
C PHE A 81 -12.37 -1.71 1.56
N ARG A 82 -13.26 -2.22 0.71
CA ARG A 82 -14.71 -2.19 0.94
C ARG A 82 -15.25 -3.60 0.88
N ASP A 83 -15.98 -4.00 1.90
CA ASP A 83 -16.53 -5.35 2.02
C ASP A 83 -15.46 -6.45 1.79
N GLY A 84 -14.29 -6.27 2.41
CA GLY A 84 -13.17 -7.21 2.32
C GLY A 84 -12.44 -7.24 0.97
N LYS A 85 -12.77 -6.35 0.02
CA LYS A 85 -12.17 -6.29 -1.32
C LYS A 85 -11.42 -4.98 -1.56
N PRO A 86 -10.31 -5.00 -2.33
CA PRO A 86 -9.58 -3.79 -2.68
C PRO A 86 -10.42 -2.82 -3.53
N ALA A 87 -10.66 -1.62 -3.04
CA ALA A 87 -11.35 -0.54 -3.76
C ALA A 87 -10.31 0.36 -4.44
N ARG A 88 -9.64 -0.13 -5.49
CA ARG A 88 -8.49 0.51 -6.13
C ARG A 88 -8.73 1.93 -6.63
N LYS A 89 -9.96 2.30 -6.94
CA LYS A 89 -10.35 3.67 -7.36
C LYS A 89 -10.18 4.69 -6.23
N ASP A 90 -10.27 4.21 -4.98
CA ASP A 90 -10.21 5.02 -3.77
C ASP A 90 -8.79 5.11 -3.19
N TYR A 91 -7.81 4.39 -3.76
CA TYR A 91 -6.41 4.44 -3.36
C TYR A 91 -5.81 5.82 -3.59
N ARG A 92 -4.95 6.26 -2.68
CA ARG A 92 -4.28 7.56 -2.78
C ARG A 92 -2.78 7.45 -2.49
N HIS A 93 -2.00 8.18 -3.29
CA HIS A 93 -0.60 8.47 -3.00
C HIS A 93 -0.47 9.91 -2.50
N PHE A 94 0.37 10.10 -1.51
CA PHE A 94 0.64 11.40 -0.95
C PHE A 94 2.11 11.76 -1.12
N ASN A 95 2.37 12.93 -1.70
CA ASN A 95 3.67 13.58 -1.61
C ASN A 95 3.73 14.31 -0.28
N ILE A 96 4.74 14.04 0.51
CA ILE A 96 5.01 14.78 1.74
C ILE A 96 5.51 16.17 1.34
N LYS A 97 4.99 17.21 1.99
CA LYS A 97 5.21 18.60 1.62
C LYS A 97 5.94 19.42 2.68
N THR A 98 5.68 19.10 3.96
CA THR A 98 6.08 19.95 5.11
C THR A 98 7.19 19.31 5.93
N VAL A 99 7.52 18.03 5.70
CA VAL A 99 8.52 17.31 6.48
C VAL A 99 9.84 17.29 5.74
N GLU A 100 10.90 17.80 6.38
CA GLU A 100 12.26 17.72 5.91
C GLU A 100 12.98 16.52 6.53
N GLY A 101 13.62 15.70 5.69
CA GLY A 101 14.35 14.51 6.13
C GLY A 101 13.46 13.27 6.34
N PRO A 102 14.06 12.18 6.86
CA PRO A 102 13.41 10.89 7.04
C PRO A 102 12.67 10.83 8.40
N ASP A 103 11.54 11.51 8.51
CA ASP A 103 10.65 11.43 9.69
C ASP A 103 9.33 10.77 9.32
N ASP A 104 9.22 9.48 9.64
CA ASP A 104 8.04 8.67 9.34
C ASP A 104 6.82 9.10 10.13
N TYR A 105 7.01 9.56 11.36
CA TYR A 105 5.89 9.99 12.22
C TYR A 105 5.32 11.34 11.77
N ALA A 106 6.19 12.32 11.47
CA ALA A 106 5.75 13.60 10.93
C ALA A 106 5.07 13.42 9.56
N SER A 107 5.61 12.54 8.72
CA SER A 107 5.03 12.19 7.41
C SER A 107 3.64 11.57 7.56
N MET A 108 3.45 10.63 8.49
CA MET A 108 2.15 10.03 8.79
C MET A 108 1.16 11.08 9.28
N ARG A 109 1.59 11.95 10.19
CA ARG A 109 0.76 13.06 10.71
C ARG A 109 0.26 13.95 9.58
N GLU A 110 1.14 14.40 8.68
CA GLU A 110 0.76 15.24 7.54
C GLU A 110 -0.28 14.55 6.65
N VAL A 111 -0.07 13.27 6.32
CA VAL A 111 -0.92 12.55 5.38
C VAL A 111 -2.30 12.29 5.96
N VAL A 112 -2.36 11.80 7.19
CA VAL A 112 -3.62 11.50 7.88
C VAL A 112 -4.43 12.78 8.08
N PHE A 113 -3.78 13.85 8.53
CA PHE A 113 -4.42 15.16 8.67
C PHE A 113 -5.02 15.64 7.33
N ARG A 114 -4.23 15.68 6.26
CA ARG A 114 -4.69 16.13 4.94
C ARG A 114 -5.83 15.30 4.38
N ARG A 115 -5.80 13.98 4.62
CA ARG A 115 -6.87 13.10 4.15
C ARG A 115 -8.17 13.34 4.88
N TYR A 116 -8.14 13.32 6.19
CA TYR A 116 -9.38 13.37 6.97
C TYR A 116 -9.95 14.79 7.10
N SER A 117 -9.13 15.85 7.13
CA SER A 117 -9.63 17.23 6.97
C SER A 117 -10.39 17.39 5.67
N ARG A 118 -9.82 16.87 4.57
CA ARG A 118 -10.49 16.93 3.27
C ARG A 118 -11.79 16.14 3.23
N LEU A 119 -11.83 14.94 3.79
CA LEU A 119 -13.06 14.14 3.84
C LEU A 119 -14.16 14.82 4.66
N GLN A 120 -13.79 15.49 5.76
CA GLN A 120 -14.72 16.31 6.55
C GLN A 120 -15.24 17.51 5.75
N GLU A 121 -14.36 18.26 5.07
CA GLU A 121 -14.73 19.41 4.24
C GLU A 121 -15.67 19.01 3.10
N GLU A 122 -15.44 17.84 2.49
CA GLU A 122 -16.26 17.31 1.40
C GLU A 122 -17.56 16.63 1.88
N GLY A 123 -17.74 16.44 3.21
CA GLY A 123 -18.84 15.66 3.78
C GLY A 123 -18.84 14.20 3.29
N ALA A 124 -17.66 13.66 2.99
CA ALA A 124 -17.50 12.33 2.45
C ALA A 124 -17.57 11.26 3.55
N GLU A 125 -17.88 10.02 3.14
CA GLU A 125 -17.92 8.88 4.05
C GLU A 125 -16.56 8.59 4.66
N LEU A 126 -16.50 8.51 6.00
CA LEU A 126 -15.33 8.15 6.76
C LEU A 126 -15.18 6.62 6.87
N PRO A 127 -13.96 6.08 7.03
CA PRO A 127 -13.76 4.65 7.21
C PRO A 127 -14.29 4.17 8.57
N ASP A 128 -14.64 2.90 8.63
CA ASP A 128 -15.01 2.20 9.87
C ASP A 128 -13.79 1.78 10.68
N LEU A 129 -12.62 1.67 10.02
CA LEU A 129 -11.37 1.25 10.63
C LEU A 129 -10.18 1.82 9.84
N ILE A 130 -9.20 2.36 10.56
CA ILE A 130 -7.91 2.74 10.02
C ILE A 130 -6.87 1.73 10.47
N ILE A 131 -6.02 1.26 9.54
CA ILE A 131 -4.91 0.36 9.83
C ILE A 131 -3.60 1.08 9.50
N ALA A 132 -2.67 1.09 10.47
CA ALA A 132 -1.30 1.48 10.24
C ALA A 132 -0.46 0.25 9.81
N ASP A 133 0.29 0.34 8.71
CA ASP A 133 1.34 -0.65 8.41
C ASP A 133 2.57 -0.39 9.30
N GLY A 134 2.38 -0.59 10.60
CA GLY A 134 3.38 -0.31 11.62
C GLY A 134 2.88 -0.57 13.03
N GLY A 135 3.78 -0.32 13.99
CA GLY A 135 3.53 -0.58 15.39
C GLY A 135 2.88 0.58 16.14
N LYS A 136 3.03 0.54 17.46
CA LYS A 136 2.43 1.47 18.42
C LYS A 136 2.66 2.95 18.12
N GLY A 137 3.85 3.31 17.63
CA GLY A 137 4.18 4.72 17.34
C GLY A 137 3.36 5.29 16.19
N GLN A 138 3.19 4.55 15.09
CA GLN A 138 2.36 4.99 13.96
C GLN A 138 0.87 5.05 14.33
N MET A 139 0.38 4.06 15.09
CA MET A 139 -0.98 4.11 15.64
C MET A 139 -1.21 5.37 16.49
N GLY A 140 -0.25 5.70 17.38
CA GLY A 140 -0.33 6.88 18.23
C GLY A 140 -0.46 8.18 17.43
N VAL A 141 0.36 8.32 16.39
CA VAL A 141 0.29 9.50 15.50
C VAL A 141 -1.06 9.62 14.79
N ILE A 142 -1.61 8.51 14.29
CA ILE A 142 -2.93 8.52 13.65
C ILE A 142 -4.00 8.93 14.66
N HIS A 143 -3.97 8.36 15.85
CA HIS A 143 -4.91 8.67 16.91
C HIS A 143 -4.88 10.14 17.33
N GLU A 144 -3.69 10.71 17.58
CA GLU A 144 -3.52 12.15 17.88
C GLU A 144 -4.15 13.05 16.81
N VAL A 145 -3.99 12.71 15.54
CA VAL A 145 -4.59 13.48 14.44
C VAL A 145 -6.11 13.36 14.43
N LEU A 146 -6.65 12.16 14.67
CA LEU A 146 -8.09 11.96 14.71
C LEU A 146 -8.72 12.71 15.89
N GLU A 147 -8.09 12.67 17.08
CA GLU A 147 -8.52 13.46 18.24
C GLU A 147 -8.52 14.96 17.92
N TYR A 148 -7.46 15.47 17.30
CA TYR A 148 -7.37 16.87 16.88
C TYR A 148 -8.51 17.28 15.93
N LEU A 149 -8.92 16.38 15.03
CA LEU A 149 -10.01 16.60 14.07
C LEU A 149 -11.40 16.31 14.64
N GLY A 150 -11.49 15.84 15.90
CA GLY A 150 -12.75 15.46 16.54
C GLY A 150 -13.40 14.23 15.88
N LEU A 151 -12.59 13.30 15.34
CA LEU A 151 -13.05 12.09 14.68
C LEU A 151 -12.88 10.86 15.57
N ASP A 152 -13.96 10.11 15.76
CA ASP A 152 -13.95 8.84 16.48
C ASP A 152 -13.92 7.67 15.50
N ILE A 153 -12.71 7.34 15.01
CA ILE A 153 -12.47 6.24 14.10
C ILE A 153 -11.50 5.25 14.76
N PRO A 154 -11.87 3.97 14.88
CA PRO A 154 -10.99 2.95 15.44
C PRO A 154 -9.68 2.82 14.65
N VAL A 155 -8.55 2.66 15.39
CA VAL A 155 -7.23 2.50 14.80
C VAL A 155 -6.63 1.16 15.23
N ALA A 156 -6.10 0.43 14.26
CA ALA A 156 -5.32 -0.79 14.46
C ALA A 156 -3.92 -0.65 13.85
N GLY A 157 -2.97 -1.47 14.31
CA GLY A 157 -1.62 -1.54 13.78
C GLY A 157 -1.25 -2.95 13.38
N LEU A 158 -0.56 -3.09 12.25
CA LEU A 158 0.02 -4.35 11.78
C LEU A 158 1.53 -4.31 11.99
N ALA A 159 2.00 -4.89 13.09
CA ALA A 159 3.41 -4.97 13.38
C ALA A 159 4.08 -6.12 12.63
N LYS A 160 5.31 -5.89 12.17
CA LYS A 160 6.14 -6.87 11.47
C LYS A 160 7.11 -7.51 12.46
N ASN A 161 7.38 -8.80 12.28
CA ASN A 161 8.47 -9.47 13.00
C ASN A 161 9.84 -9.16 12.35
N ASP A 162 10.92 -9.69 12.95
CA ASP A 162 12.30 -9.53 12.44
C ASP A 162 12.48 -10.02 10.99
N ARG A 163 11.56 -10.82 10.48
CA ARG A 163 11.53 -11.31 9.09
C ARG A 163 10.65 -10.46 8.17
N HIS A 164 10.25 -9.26 8.59
CA HIS A 164 9.37 -8.33 7.88
C HIS A 164 8.01 -8.92 7.43
N ARG A 165 7.50 -9.90 8.18
CA ARG A 165 6.17 -10.48 7.94
C ARG A 165 5.20 -9.99 8.99
N THR A 166 3.93 -9.83 8.62
CA THR A 166 2.83 -9.59 9.57
C THR A 166 2.92 -10.61 10.69
N SER A 167 3.02 -10.15 11.92
CA SER A 167 3.12 -11.03 13.08
C SER A 167 2.09 -10.71 14.14
N GLU A 168 1.75 -9.44 14.29
CA GLU A 168 0.96 -8.95 15.40
C GLU A 168 -0.07 -7.92 14.93
N LEU A 169 -1.29 -8.05 15.45
CA LEU A 169 -2.33 -7.05 15.35
C LEU A 169 -2.39 -6.30 16.67
N LEU A 170 -2.30 -4.99 16.62
CA LEU A 170 -2.46 -4.09 17.76
C LEU A 170 -3.78 -3.35 17.64
N CYS A 171 -4.44 -3.07 18.76
CA CYS A 171 -5.71 -2.36 18.80
C CYS A 171 -5.84 -1.53 20.07
N GLY A 172 -6.60 -0.42 19.99
CA GLY A 172 -6.96 0.41 21.13
C GLY A 172 -5.87 1.36 21.60
N PHE A 173 -6.21 2.17 22.60
CA PHE A 173 -5.29 3.11 23.26
C PHE A 173 -5.45 3.00 24.78
N PRO A 174 -4.39 2.58 25.50
CA PRO A 174 -3.06 2.19 24.97
C PRO A 174 -3.13 0.94 24.07
N PRO A 175 -2.22 0.82 23.05
CA PRO A 175 -2.24 -0.30 22.12
C PRO A 175 -2.03 -1.65 22.80
N VAL A 176 -2.96 -2.57 22.60
CA VAL A 176 -2.94 -3.95 23.14
C VAL A 176 -2.77 -4.93 21.99
N LEU A 177 -2.00 -5.99 22.24
CA LEU A 177 -1.81 -7.08 21.29
C LEU A 177 -3.09 -7.93 21.19
N VAL A 178 -3.56 -8.12 19.97
CA VAL A 178 -4.67 -9.03 19.64
C VAL A 178 -4.11 -10.33 19.09
N GLY A 179 -4.34 -11.43 19.79
CA GLY A 179 -3.83 -12.75 19.42
C GLY A 179 -4.64 -13.39 18.30
N ILE A 180 -4.20 -13.22 17.06
CA ILE A 180 -4.82 -13.85 15.89
C ILE A 180 -4.00 -15.08 15.46
N ARG A 181 -4.68 -16.17 15.20
CA ARG A 181 -4.02 -17.39 14.70
C ARG A 181 -3.49 -17.17 13.29
N PRO A 182 -2.18 -17.44 13.00
CA PRO A 182 -1.59 -17.21 11.68
C PRO A 182 -2.25 -17.99 10.54
N THR A 183 -2.98 -19.07 10.85
CA THR A 183 -3.70 -19.89 9.87
C THR A 183 -5.16 -19.50 9.70
N SER A 184 -5.61 -18.42 10.36
CA SER A 184 -7.00 -17.96 10.25
C SER A 184 -7.26 -17.18 8.98
N PRO A 185 -8.49 -17.21 8.42
CA PRO A 185 -8.87 -16.34 7.30
C PRO A 185 -8.68 -14.86 7.61
N LEU A 186 -8.90 -14.45 8.85
CA LEU A 186 -8.70 -13.07 9.30
C LEU A 186 -7.23 -12.66 9.21
N PHE A 187 -6.31 -13.51 9.66
CA PHE A 187 -4.87 -13.23 9.54
C PHE A 187 -4.45 -13.08 8.07
N HIS A 188 -4.92 -13.96 7.20
CA HIS A 188 -4.63 -13.88 5.76
C HIS A 188 -5.19 -12.61 5.13
N PHE A 189 -6.37 -12.17 5.56
CA PHE A 189 -6.95 -10.91 5.11
C PHE A 189 -6.12 -9.70 5.55
N LEU A 190 -5.71 -9.64 6.81
CA LEU A 190 -4.86 -8.55 7.32
C LEU A 190 -3.49 -8.53 6.63
N ALA A 191 -2.88 -9.70 6.42
CA ALA A 191 -1.64 -9.83 5.66
C ALA A 191 -1.82 -9.33 4.21
N HIS A 192 -2.94 -9.65 3.57
CA HIS A 192 -3.26 -9.14 2.23
C HIS A 192 -3.40 -7.62 2.20
N ILE A 193 -4.05 -7.01 3.20
CA ILE A 193 -4.11 -5.53 3.32
C ILE A 193 -2.69 -4.94 3.40
N GLN A 194 -1.84 -5.52 4.24
CA GLN A 194 -0.46 -5.07 4.43
C GLN A 194 0.38 -5.23 3.17
N GLU A 195 0.30 -6.37 2.50
CA GLU A 195 0.97 -6.60 1.23
C GLU A 195 0.50 -5.62 0.14
N GLU A 196 -0.79 -5.33 0.08
CA GLU A 196 -1.37 -4.45 -0.93
C GLU A 196 -0.95 -2.99 -0.72
N VAL A 197 -0.93 -2.48 0.53
CA VAL A 197 -0.45 -1.11 0.79
C VAL A 197 1.03 -0.97 0.48
N HIS A 198 1.84 -1.95 0.86
CA HIS A 198 3.27 -1.98 0.54
C HIS A 198 3.51 -2.06 -0.98
N ARG A 199 2.82 -2.95 -1.69
CA ARG A 199 2.88 -3.06 -3.16
C ARG A 199 2.53 -1.75 -3.84
N PHE A 200 1.50 -1.07 -3.36
CA PHE A 200 1.05 0.22 -3.89
C PHE A 200 2.09 1.31 -3.65
N ALA A 201 2.68 1.39 -2.45
CA ALA A 201 3.77 2.30 -2.13
C ALA A 201 4.99 2.09 -3.03
N VAL A 202 5.45 0.85 -3.20
CA VAL A 202 6.59 0.51 -4.08
C VAL A 202 6.31 0.91 -5.53
N SER A 203 5.08 0.75 -6.02
CA SER A 203 4.71 1.13 -7.38
C SER A 203 4.89 2.63 -7.63
N PHE A 204 4.57 3.45 -6.64
CA PHE A 204 4.72 4.90 -6.71
C PHE A 204 6.19 5.35 -6.74
N HIS A 205 7.03 4.72 -5.93
CA HIS A 205 8.46 4.96 -5.96
C HIS A 205 9.08 4.62 -7.31
N ARG A 206 8.67 3.50 -7.91
CA ARG A 206 9.11 3.13 -9.26
C ARG A 206 8.71 4.18 -10.29
N GLN A 207 7.47 4.66 -10.25
CA GLN A 207 6.99 5.72 -11.15
C GLN A 207 7.76 7.03 -10.96
N LYS A 208 8.03 7.45 -9.70
CA LYS A 208 8.82 8.65 -9.42
C LYS A 208 10.24 8.51 -9.94
N ARG A 209 10.92 7.39 -9.66
CA ARG A 209 12.28 7.13 -10.17
C ARG A 209 12.33 7.13 -11.69
N SER A 210 11.38 6.47 -12.35
CA SER A 210 11.32 6.46 -13.81
C SER A 210 11.12 7.88 -14.37
N LYS A 211 10.23 8.68 -13.76
CA LYS A 211 10.05 10.09 -14.17
C LYS A 211 11.28 10.93 -13.94
N ALA A 212 11.96 10.79 -12.79
CA ALA A 212 13.19 11.51 -12.49
C ALA A 212 14.33 11.11 -13.41
N PHE A 213 14.49 9.82 -13.70
CA PHE A 213 15.49 9.33 -14.65
C PHE A 213 15.24 9.81 -16.07
N ILE A 214 14.00 9.74 -16.54
CA ILE A 214 13.57 10.25 -17.85
C ILE A 214 13.84 11.76 -17.98
N HIS A 215 13.53 12.51 -16.94
CA HIS A 215 13.77 13.94 -16.89
C HIS A 215 15.27 14.25 -16.95
N SER A 216 16.07 13.58 -16.13
CA SER A 216 17.53 13.71 -16.09
C SER A 216 18.22 13.32 -17.41
N GLU A 217 17.72 12.33 -18.15
CA GLU A 217 18.28 11.91 -19.44
C GLU A 217 18.11 12.98 -20.53
N LEU A 218 16.92 13.57 -20.62
CA LEU A 218 16.64 14.64 -21.57
C LEU A 218 17.32 15.97 -21.21
N GLU A 219 17.53 16.25 -19.92
CA GLU A 219 18.25 17.45 -19.46
C GLU A 219 19.74 17.45 -19.81
N ARG A 220 20.34 16.26 -20.02
CA ARG A 220 21.72 16.13 -20.50
C ARG A 220 21.92 16.69 -21.92
N ILE A 221 20.84 16.89 -22.66
CA ILE A 221 20.90 17.44 -24.00
C ILE A 221 21.10 18.95 -23.90
N GLU A 222 22.22 19.43 -24.36
CA GLU A 222 22.56 20.87 -24.33
C GLU A 222 21.50 21.76 -25.00
N GLY A 223 20.94 22.69 -24.25
CA GLY A 223 19.88 23.62 -24.70
C GLY A 223 18.47 23.03 -24.59
N VAL A 224 18.30 21.84 -23.95
CA VAL A 224 17.02 21.26 -23.61
C VAL A 224 16.81 21.42 -22.11
N GLY A 225 16.18 22.51 -21.70
CA GLY A 225 15.84 22.78 -20.31
C GLY A 225 14.44 22.22 -19.94
N ASP A 226 14.11 22.36 -18.66
CA ASP A 226 12.88 21.86 -17.99
C ASP A 226 11.60 22.03 -18.81
N LYS A 227 11.37 23.23 -19.34
CA LYS A 227 10.17 23.52 -20.15
C LYS A 227 10.09 22.64 -21.40
N THR A 228 11.24 22.46 -22.08
CA THR A 228 11.33 21.64 -23.29
C THR A 228 11.14 20.15 -22.96
N VAL A 229 11.76 19.66 -21.87
CA VAL A 229 11.56 18.29 -21.38
C VAL A 229 10.09 18.03 -21.09
N ARG A 230 9.41 18.93 -20.38
CA ARG A 230 7.96 18.79 -20.09
C ARG A 230 7.13 18.73 -21.37
N THR A 231 7.39 19.61 -22.34
CA THR A 231 6.68 19.61 -23.63
C THR A 231 6.88 18.29 -24.38
N LEU A 232 8.11 17.78 -24.46
CA LEU A 232 8.42 16.49 -25.08
C LEU A 232 7.69 15.33 -24.38
N LEU A 233 7.74 15.29 -23.05
CA LEU A 233 7.10 14.21 -22.29
C LEU A 233 5.57 14.28 -22.26
N GLN A 234 4.98 15.47 -22.36
CA GLN A 234 3.53 15.62 -22.53
C GLN A 234 3.06 15.02 -23.85
N HIS A 235 3.83 15.22 -24.92
CA HIS A 235 3.48 14.75 -26.26
C HIS A 235 3.83 13.26 -26.46
N PHE A 236 5.09 12.88 -26.25
CA PHE A 236 5.60 11.54 -26.56
C PHE A 236 5.44 10.53 -25.42
N ARG A 237 5.21 10.96 -24.18
CA ARG A 237 5.03 10.13 -22.99
C ARG A 237 6.27 9.37 -22.50
N THR A 238 7.21 8.99 -23.38
CA THR A 238 8.42 8.22 -23.05
C THR A 238 9.62 8.72 -23.86
N VAL A 239 10.87 8.56 -23.32
CA VAL A 239 12.11 8.89 -24.03
C VAL A 239 12.29 8.03 -25.28
N ALA A 240 11.89 6.75 -25.22
CA ALA A 240 11.95 5.87 -26.39
C ALA A 240 11.15 6.43 -27.58
N LYS A 241 9.97 7.00 -27.33
CA LYS A 241 9.18 7.67 -28.37
C LYS A 241 9.81 8.99 -28.84
N VAL A 242 10.43 9.76 -27.93
CA VAL A 242 11.19 10.97 -28.33
C VAL A 242 12.36 10.59 -29.25
N LYS A 243 13.09 9.51 -28.90
CA LYS A 243 14.18 8.98 -29.73
C LYS A 243 13.71 8.52 -31.12
N ALA A 244 12.60 7.81 -31.17
CA ALA A 244 12.02 7.28 -32.41
C ALA A 244 11.25 8.32 -33.25
N ALA A 245 10.94 9.50 -32.68
CA ALA A 245 10.12 10.53 -33.34
C ALA A 245 10.79 11.06 -34.62
N PRO A 246 10.05 11.32 -35.69
CA PRO A 246 10.54 11.99 -36.88
C PRO A 246 11.10 13.38 -36.57
N PHE A 247 12.09 13.82 -37.34
CA PHE A 247 12.71 15.14 -37.15
C PHE A 247 11.69 16.28 -37.31
N GLU A 248 10.78 16.14 -38.25
CA GLU A 248 9.71 17.09 -38.55
C GLU A 248 8.76 17.27 -37.34
N GLU A 249 8.40 16.18 -36.69
CA GLU A 249 7.52 16.19 -35.51
C GLU A 249 8.21 16.87 -34.31
N LEU A 250 9.49 16.54 -34.08
CA LEU A 250 10.30 17.20 -33.07
C LEU A 250 10.45 18.70 -33.36
N THR A 251 10.66 19.06 -34.63
CA THR A 251 10.82 20.44 -35.07
C THR A 251 9.54 21.25 -34.84
N ALA A 252 8.40 20.69 -35.15
CA ALA A 252 7.09 21.33 -34.90
C ALA A 252 6.85 21.59 -33.39
N LEU A 253 7.36 20.70 -32.51
CA LEU A 253 7.11 20.76 -31.09
C LEU A 253 8.09 21.66 -30.33
N VAL A 254 9.39 21.60 -30.64
CA VAL A 254 10.47 22.27 -29.87
C VAL A 254 11.37 23.21 -30.68
N GLY A 255 11.11 23.31 -31.96
CA GLY A 255 11.88 24.09 -32.93
C GLY A 255 13.11 23.38 -33.52
N PRO A 256 13.61 23.80 -34.70
CA PRO A 256 14.63 23.07 -35.47
C PRO A 256 15.96 22.91 -34.74
N ALA A 257 16.40 23.94 -34.03
CA ALA A 257 17.68 23.94 -33.32
C ALA A 257 17.71 22.87 -32.20
N LYS A 258 16.64 22.77 -31.41
CA LYS A 258 16.52 21.75 -30.34
C LYS A 258 16.28 20.37 -30.90
N ALA A 259 15.45 20.22 -31.95
CA ALA A 259 15.21 18.95 -32.63
C ALA A 259 16.51 18.34 -33.14
N LYS A 260 17.39 19.13 -33.74
CA LYS A 260 18.72 18.68 -34.21
C LYS A 260 19.61 18.19 -33.06
N LYS A 261 19.63 18.92 -31.92
CA LYS A 261 20.41 18.49 -30.73
C LYS A 261 19.86 17.19 -30.12
N ILE A 262 18.53 17.04 -30.07
CA ILE A 262 17.88 15.83 -29.55
C ILE A 262 18.24 14.62 -30.43
N LYS A 263 18.15 14.74 -31.75
CA LYS A 263 18.53 13.65 -32.67
C LYS A 263 20.01 13.28 -32.53
N ALA A 264 20.89 14.26 -32.57
CA ALA A 264 22.32 14.03 -32.42
C ALA A 264 22.73 13.41 -31.08
N PHE A 265 21.98 13.65 -30.03
CA PHE A 265 22.22 13.02 -28.71
C PHE A 265 21.91 11.53 -28.70
N PHE A 266 20.85 11.10 -29.37
CA PHE A 266 20.41 9.71 -29.40
C PHE A 266 21.00 8.87 -30.55
N GLU A 267 21.70 9.50 -31.47
CA GLU A 267 22.42 8.83 -32.58
C GLU A 267 23.89 8.48 -32.23
N LYS A 268 24.35 8.96 -31.04
CA LYS A 268 25.64 8.56 -30.43
C LYS A 268 25.49 7.22 -29.68
#